data_be8addcce43513c25a28e819183c7c9a
#
_entry.id   be8addcce43513c25a28e819183c7c9a
#
_cell.length_a   1.000
_cell.length_b   1.000
_cell.length_c   1.000
_cell.angle_alpha   90.00
_cell.angle_beta   90.00
_cell.angle_gamma   90.00
#
_symmetry.space_group_name_H-M   'P 1'
#
loop_
_entity.id
_entity.type
_entity.pdbx_description
1 polymer ?
#
loop_
_entity_poly.entity_id
_entity_poly.type
_entity_poly.pdbx_seq_one_letter_code
_entity_poly.pdbx_strand_id
1 'polypeptide(L)'
;MPRLDIFQSLWAMDSGRGSHPSASTEESFALVKNAGFAGMAIDLSAADLDAAYKTAPLFRQYELGCVINAYPASMEDVLPVLKMAREFDAVVVNIIAQVVPSSVEEASLMVQDWMEEAEKEDVNIEFETHRNSVTNDLGYTTALLEAVPDMKLSVDLSHYVVDREINLPLRRDETELFDKILRRADAFQGRISSGQQIQLQLEFPQHQKWVVQFLDWWEAGFRYWRKRAPGTGTLIFQTELAPPEYAMTGADGMEMSNRWEESLIMKGWIEDLWKRLEKEEIEATVTVDKEHT
;
A
#
# COMPACT_ATOMS: atom_id res chain seq x y z
N MET A 1 -0.95 -17.44 14.32
CA MET A 1 -0.95 -17.47 12.84
C MET A 1 -0.79 -16.04 12.34
N PRO A 2 -0.15 -15.81 11.20
CA PRO A 2 -0.09 -14.50 10.56
C PRO A 2 -1.52 -13.98 10.30
N ARG A 3 -1.71 -12.67 10.30
CA ARG A 3 -3.00 -12.05 9.99
C ARG A 3 -2.87 -11.03 8.86
N LEU A 4 -4.00 -10.69 8.27
CA LEU A 4 -4.16 -9.63 7.30
C LEU A 4 -4.97 -8.50 7.92
N ASP A 5 -4.44 -7.28 7.89
CA ASP A 5 -5.16 -6.07 8.26
C ASP A 5 -5.35 -5.20 7.01
N ILE A 6 -6.60 -4.88 6.69
CA ILE A 6 -6.94 -4.05 5.53
C ILE A 6 -7.29 -2.64 6.01
N PHE A 7 -6.61 -1.65 5.44
CA PHE A 7 -6.77 -0.23 5.73
C PHE A 7 -7.43 0.49 4.55
N GLN A 8 -8.18 1.54 4.85
CA GLN A 8 -8.75 2.45 3.85
C GLN A 8 -7.99 3.77 3.86
N SER A 9 -7.58 4.27 2.71
CA SER A 9 -7.02 5.62 2.59
C SER A 9 -8.09 6.68 2.84
N LEU A 10 -7.82 7.63 3.74
CA LEU A 10 -8.71 8.77 3.98
C LEU A 10 -8.77 9.69 2.76
N TRP A 11 -7.65 9.85 2.04
CA TRP A 11 -7.61 10.58 0.78
C TRP A 11 -8.56 9.98 -0.28
N ALA A 12 -8.68 8.66 -0.32
CA ALA A 12 -9.64 7.97 -1.17
C ALA A 12 -11.10 8.28 -0.81
N MET A 13 -11.36 8.76 0.40
CA MET A 13 -12.69 9.18 0.86
C MET A 13 -13.01 10.65 0.54
N ASP A 14 -12.05 11.40 0.01
CA ASP A 14 -12.30 12.79 -0.40
C ASP A 14 -13.39 12.84 -1.46
N SER A 15 -14.35 13.72 -1.23
CA SER A 15 -15.56 13.89 -2.06
C SER A 15 -15.29 14.62 -3.37
N GLY A 16 -14.13 14.40 -4.01
CA GLY A 16 -13.87 14.91 -5.34
C GLY A 16 -15.10 14.81 -6.25
N ARG A 17 -15.10 15.41 -7.37
CA ARG A 17 -16.21 15.53 -8.35
C ARG A 17 -16.84 14.17 -8.71
N GLY A 18 -17.66 13.57 -7.86
CA GLY A 18 -18.23 12.27 -8.17
C GLY A 18 -19.14 11.68 -7.13
N SER A 19 -19.31 10.43 -7.18
CA SER A 19 -20.31 9.54 -6.65
C SER A 19 -20.41 9.45 -5.11
N HIS A 20 -19.56 10.14 -4.36
CA HIS A 20 -19.69 10.21 -2.91
C HIS A 20 -20.41 11.50 -2.47
N PRO A 21 -21.42 11.41 -1.57
CA PRO A 21 -21.78 12.56 -0.79
C PRO A 21 -20.54 13.05 -0.03
N SER A 22 -20.35 14.36 0.04
CA SER A 22 -19.28 14.96 0.86
C SER A 22 -19.44 14.53 2.31
N ALA A 23 -18.78 13.43 2.67
CA ALA A 23 -18.74 12.97 4.04
C ALA A 23 -17.76 13.84 4.82
N SER A 24 -18.13 14.23 6.03
CA SER A 24 -17.15 14.79 6.96
C SER A 24 -16.09 13.73 7.30
N THR A 25 -14.94 14.15 7.79
CA THR A 25 -13.90 13.22 8.24
C THR A 25 -14.44 12.20 9.26
N GLU A 26 -15.30 12.63 10.18
CA GLU A 26 -15.91 11.73 11.16
C GLU A 26 -16.86 10.70 10.51
N GLU A 27 -17.66 11.10 9.52
CA GLU A 27 -18.50 10.17 8.77
C GLU A 27 -17.67 9.15 7.99
N SER A 28 -16.52 9.54 7.44
CA SER A 28 -15.58 8.62 6.79
C SER A 28 -15.06 7.57 7.77
N PHE A 29 -14.68 7.97 9.00
CA PHE A 29 -14.26 7.04 10.05
C PHE A 29 -15.38 6.05 10.43
N ALA A 30 -16.61 6.55 10.57
CA ALA A 30 -17.77 5.70 10.87
C ALA A 30 -18.04 4.69 9.73
N LEU A 31 -17.96 5.11 8.46
CA LEU A 31 -18.13 4.24 7.30
C LEU A 31 -17.07 3.12 7.28
N VAL A 32 -15.81 3.48 7.46
CA VAL A 32 -14.67 2.54 7.46
C VAL A 32 -14.80 1.51 8.58
N LYS A 33 -15.14 1.95 9.81
CA LYS A 33 -15.40 1.05 10.93
C LYS A 33 -16.54 0.09 10.64
N ASN A 34 -17.67 0.60 10.15
CA ASN A 34 -18.86 -0.22 9.86
C ASN A 34 -18.62 -1.22 8.72
N ALA A 35 -17.74 -0.90 7.79
CA ALA A 35 -17.34 -1.80 6.70
C ALA A 35 -16.31 -2.85 7.13
N GLY A 36 -15.86 -2.83 8.39
CA GLY A 36 -14.95 -3.84 8.95
C GLY A 36 -13.51 -3.74 8.44
N PHE A 37 -13.03 -2.53 8.11
CA PHE A 37 -11.61 -2.31 7.93
C PHE A 37 -10.88 -2.34 9.28
N ALA A 38 -9.61 -2.72 9.27
CA ALA A 38 -8.76 -2.73 10.46
C ALA A 38 -8.36 -1.31 10.89
N GLY A 39 -8.32 -0.39 9.95
CA GLY A 39 -7.91 0.98 10.20
C GLY A 39 -8.04 1.90 9.00
N MET A 40 -7.48 3.08 9.16
CA MET A 40 -7.45 4.12 8.16
C MET A 40 -6.02 4.62 7.95
N ALA A 41 -5.68 4.93 6.70
CA ALA A 41 -4.46 5.62 6.37
C ALA A 41 -4.73 7.12 6.18
N ILE A 42 -3.83 7.94 6.73
CA ILE A 42 -3.84 9.39 6.52
C ILE A 42 -2.62 9.81 5.70
N ASP A 43 -2.80 10.78 4.82
CA ASP A 43 -1.77 11.27 3.94
C ASP A 43 -1.22 12.59 4.47
N LEU A 44 0.11 12.68 4.62
CA LEU A 44 0.78 13.84 5.22
C LEU A 44 1.81 14.44 4.28
N SER A 45 1.53 15.66 3.82
CA SER A 45 2.61 16.57 3.46
C SER A 45 3.12 17.31 4.70
N ALA A 46 4.33 17.84 4.66
CA ALA A 46 4.90 18.63 5.78
C ALA A 46 4.00 19.83 6.16
N ALA A 47 3.12 20.28 5.26
CA ALA A 47 2.17 21.37 5.50
C ALA A 47 0.89 20.95 6.26
N ASP A 48 0.60 19.63 6.36
CA ASP A 48 -0.70 19.13 6.80
C ASP A 48 -0.71 18.52 8.21
N LEU A 49 0.40 18.59 8.94
CA LEU A 49 0.53 18.02 10.29
C LEU A 49 -0.58 18.49 11.24
N ASP A 50 -0.92 19.77 11.24
CA ASP A 50 -1.97 20.31 12.10
C ASP A 50 -3.37 19.76 11.75
N ALA A 51 -3.62 19.49 10.48
CA ALA A 51 -4.87 18.87 10.03
C ALA A 51 -4.92 17.38 10.45
N ALA A 52 -3.81 16.67 10.33
CA ALA A 52 -3.68 15.29 10.74
C ALA A 52 -3.90 15.13 12.26
N TYR A 53 -3.35 15.99 13.09
CA TYR A 53 -3.57 15.95 14.55
C TYR A 53 -5.05 16.03 14.94
N LYS A 54 -5.90 16.67 14.13
CA LYS A 54 -7.35 16.72 14.38
C LYS A 54 -8.04 15.37 14.20
N THR A 55 -7.41 14.43 13.49
CA THR A 55 -7.96 13.06 13.30
C THR A 55 -7.65 12.12 14.46
N ALA A 56 -6.64 12.41 15.28
CA ALA A 56 -6.20 11.55 16.38
C ALA A 56 -7.31 11.10 17.34
N PRO A 57 -8.28 11.96 17.75
CA PRO A 57 -9.40 11.53 18.56
C PRO A 57 -10.30 10.49 17.87
N LEU A 58 -10.45 10.57 16.54
CA LEU A 58 -11.31 9.69 15.76
C LEU A 58 -10.76 8.26 15.71
N PHE A 59 -9.43 8.09 15.59
CA PHE A 59 -8.82 6.76 15.66
C PHE A 59 -9.18 6.04 16.96
N ARG A 60 -9.11 6.73 18.09
CA ARG A 60 -9.48 6.18 19.41
C ARG A 60 -10.99 5.95 19.55
N GLN A 61 -11.81 6.91 19.09
CA GLN A 61 -13.27 6.85 19.16
C GLN A 61 -13.83 5.66 18.39
N TYR A 62 -13.28 5.38 17.20
CA TYR A 62 -13.74 4.30 16.33
C TYR A 62 -12.90 3.02 16.48
N GLU A 63 -11.91 3.00 17.37
CA GLU A 63 -11.00 1.84 17.56
C GLU A 63 -10.43 1.36 16.22
N LEU A 64 -9.90 2.26 15.43
CA LEU A 64 -9.25 2.00 14.15
C LEU A 64 -7.73 2.15 14.28
N GLY A 65 -6.98 1.23 13.66
CA GLY A 65 -5.54 1.39 13.50
C GLY A 65 -5.20 2.57 12.59
N CYS A 66 -4.02 3.15 12.78
CA CYS A 66 -3.51 4.26 11.98
C CYS A 66 -2.34 3.80 11.10
N VAL A 67 -2.40 4.08 9.80
CA VAL A 67 -1.27 4.08 8.88
C VAL A 67 -1.02 5.52 8.46
N ILE A 68 0.24 5.91 8.34
CA ILE A 68 0.61 7.26 7.89
C ILE A 68 1.34 7.14 6.56
N ASN A 69 0.79 7.73 5.50
CA ASN A 69 1.48 7.92 4.23
C ASN A 69 2.17 9.29 4.27
N ALA A 70 3.49 9.32 4.18
CA ALA A 70 4.27 10.54 4.31
C ALA A 70 5.13 10.81 3.07
N TYR A 71 5.26 12.08 2.71
CA TYR A 71 5.95 12.55 1.51
C TYR A 71 7.18 13.41 1.84
N PRO A 72 8.15 12.91 2.61
CA PRO A 72 9.31 13.70 2.98
C PRO A 72 10.27 13.88 1.80
N ALA A 73 10.90 15.06 1.73
CA ALA A 73 11.99 15.36 0.82
C ALA A 73 13.35 15.47 1.53
N SER A 74 13.35 15.42 2.87
CA SER A 74 14.55 15.52 3.70
C SER A 74 14.36 14.84 5.05
N MET A 75 15.45 14.67 5.81
CA MET A 75 15.39 14.19 7.18
C MET A 75 14.57 15.14 8.09
N GLU A 76 14.65 16.45 7.84
CA GLU A 76 13.88 17.44 8.59
C GLU A 76 12.36 17.24 8.43
N ASP A 77 11.91 16.71 7.28
CA ASP A 77 10.50 16.37 7.07
C ASP A 77 10.12 15.03 7.72
N VAL A 78 11.06 14.09 7.84
CA VAL A 78 10.81 12.76 8.44
C VAL A 78 10.58 12.87 9.94
N LEU A 79 11.40 13.63 10.66
CA LEU A 79 11.37 13.70 12.13
C LEU A 79 10.00 14.08 12.73
N PRO A 80 9.27 15.10 12.22
CA PRO A 80 7.94 15.43 12.72
C PRO A 80 6.91 14.30 12.46
N VAL A 81 7.06 13.57 11.35
CA VAL A 81 6.18 12.44 11.00
C VAL A 81 6.41 11.28 11.97
N LEU A 82 7.66 10.93 12.28
CA LEU A 82 7.97 9.87 13.25
C LEU A 82 7.42 10.21 14.65
N LYS A 83 7.56 11.46 15.08
CA LYS A 83 6.96 11.90 16.33
C LYS A 83 5.44 11.74 16.34
N MET A 84 4.76 12.17 15.27
CA MET A 84 3.31 11.99 15.13
C MET A 84 2.92 10.53 15.13
N ALA A 85 3.66 9.69 14.42
CA ALA A 85 3.40 8.25 14.35
C ALA A 85 3.40 7.61 15.75
N ARG A 86 4.36 7.98 16.59
CA ARG A 86 4.42 7.51 17.97
C ARG A 86 3.23 8.03 18.81
N GLU A 87 2.84 9.29 18.64
CA GLU A 87 1.70 9.88 19.37
C GLU A 87 0.35 9.26 18.94
N PHE A 88 0.25 8.77 17.70
CA PHE A 88 -0.94 8.12 17.15
C PHE A 88 -0.95 6.62 17.39
N ASP A 89 0.12 6.03 17.92
CA ASP A 89 0.32 4.58 17.96
C ASP A 89 0.15 3.96 16.56
N ALA A 90 0.78 4.62 15.58
CA ALA A 90 0.64 4.22 14.19
C ALA A 90 1.27 2.84 13.96
N VAL A 91 0.56 2.00 13.21
CA VAL A 91 1.02 0.63 12.89
C VAL A 91 2.28 0.67 12.04
N VAL A 92 2.32 1.63 11.10
CA VAL A 92 3.45 1.85 10.20
C VAL A 92 3.38 3.27 9.61
N VAL A 93 4.55 3.81 9.29
CA VAL A 93 4.69 4.97 8.40
C VAL A 93 5.13 4.47 7.03
N ASN A 94 4.31 4.66 6.04
CA ASN A 94 4.60 4.41 4.63
C ASN A 94 5.24 5.67 4.04
N ILE A 95 6.51 5.58 3.64
CA ILE A 95 7.31 6.72 3.18
C ILE A 95 7.36 6.75 1.66
N ILE A 96 6.77 7.77 1.07
CA ILE A 96 6.93 8.14 -0.34
C ILE A 96 8.05 9.19 -0.41
N ALA A 97 9.30 8.74 -0.36
CA ALA A 97 10.46 9.63 -0.31
C ALA A 97 10.59 10.46 -1.59
N GLN A 98 10.25 11.74 -1.53
CA GLN A 98 10.27 12.66 -2.68
C GLN A 98 11.70 13.10 -3.02
N VAL A 99 12.61 12.14 -3.06
CA VAL A 99 14.02 12.31 -3.40
C VAL A 99 14.37 11.31 -4.49
N VAL A 100 15.08 11.75 -5.51
CA VAL A 100 15.60 10.90 -6.58
C VAL A 100 17.13 11.01 -6.56
N PRO A 101 17.84 10.20 -5.75
CA PRO A 101 19.29 10.22 -5.66
C PRO A 101 19.94 9.85 -7.00
N SER A 102 21.13 10.36 -7.23
CA SER A 102 21.85 10.15 -8.49
C SER A 102 22.44 8.75 -8.63
N SER A 103 22.55 8.02 -7.53
CA SER A 103 23.09 6.66 -7.48
C SER A 103 22.45 5.81 -6.39
N VAL A 104 22.53 4.49 -6.53
CA VAL A 104 22.09 3.53 -5.50
C VAL A 104 22.86 3.71 -4.19
N GLU A 105 24.14 4.08 -4.25
CA GLU A 105 24.96 4.34 -3.08
C GLU A 105 24.42 5.53 -2.26
N GLU A 106 24.11 6.63 -2.93
CA GLU A 106 23.49 7.83 -2.32
C GLU A 106 22.12 7.50 -1.71
N ALA A 107 21.28 6.76 -2.45
CA ALA A 107 19.99 6.29 -1.96
C ALA A 107 20.12 5.39 -0.73
N SER A 108 21.10 4.48 -0.75
CA SER A 108 21.33 3.55 0.36
C SER A 108 21.67 4.27 1.65
N LEU A 109 22.52 5.28 1.59
CA LEU A 109 22.87 6.09 2.77
C LEU A 109 21.64 6.83 3.32
N MET A 110 20.88 7.46 2.44
CA MET A 110 19.65 8.18 2.84
C MET A 110 18.63 7.23 3.49
N VAL A 111 18.36 6.08 2.87
CA VAL A 111 17.40 5.09 3.38
C VAL A 111 17.85 4.57 4.74
N GLN A 112 19.15 4.24 4.90
CA GLN A 112 19.70 3.77 6.17
C GLN A 112 19.58 4.84 7.26
N ASP A 113 19.91 6.10 6.97
CA ASP A 113 19.77 7.20 7.92
C ASP A 113 18.31 7.36 8.40
N TRP A 114 17.34 7.24 7.48
CA TRP A 114 15.93 7.34 7.83
C TRP A 114 15.42 6.14 8.63
N MET A 115 15.91 4.94 8.33
CA MET A 115 15.61 3.74 9.11
C MET A 115 16.20 3.82 10.53
N GLU A 116 17.42 4.35 10.68
CA GLU A 116 18.04 4.56 11.99
C GLU A 116 17.27 5.57 12.86
N GLU A 117 16.76 6.65 12.26
CA GLU A 117 15.95 7.62 13.01
C GLU A 117 14.59 7.02 13.42
N ALA A 118 13.96 6.24 12.55
CA ALA A 118 12.74 5.53 12.87
C ALA A 118 12.92 4.52 14.02
N GLU A 119 14.04 3.80 14.03
CA GLU A 119 14.39 2.87 15.12
C GLU A 119 14.58 3.60 16.47
N LYS A 120 15.21 4.78 16.46
CA LYS A 120 15.37 5.61 17.68
C LYS A 120 14.03 6.07 18.26
N GLU A 121 13.03 6.29 17.40
CA GLU A 121 11.69 6.72 17.79
C GLU A 121 10.74 5.53 18.05
N ASP A 122 11.20 4.28 17.89
CA ASP A 122 10.40 3.05 18.00
C ASP A 122 9.19 3.04 17.03
N VAL A 123 9.43 3.46 15.79
CA VAL A 123 8.42 3.55 14.73
C VAL A 123 8.78 2.63 13.58
N ASN A 124 7.82 1.81 13.14
CA ASN A 124 7.98 1.03 11.92
C ASN A 124 7.84 1.93 10.69
N ILE A 125 8.81 1.86 9.78
CA ILE A 125 8.70 2.52 8.49
C ILE A 125 8.79 1.51 7.35
N GLU A 126 8.13 1.82 6.24
CA GLU A 126 8.22 1.13 4.95
C GLU A 126 8.38 2.18 3.86
N PHE A 127 9.04 1.82 2.76
CA PHE A 127 9.19 2.72 1.61
C PHE A 127 8.22 2.28 0.51
N GLU A 128 7.39 3.21 0.04
CA GLU A 128 6.46 2.89 -1.03
C GLU A 128 7.15 2.81 -2.39
N THR A 129 6.74 1.84 -3.19
CA THR A 129 7.11 1.83 -4.60
C THR A 129 6.25 2.85 -5.35
N HIS A 130 6.83 4.02 -5.59
CA HIS A 130 6.09 5.17 -6.10
C HIS A 130 6.90 5.95 -7.15
N ARG A 131 6.24 6.39 -8.24
CA ARG A 131 6.86 7.31 -9.19
C ARG A 131 7.25 8.62 -8.50
N ASN A 132 8.28 9.30 -9.04
CA ASN A 132 8.82 10.54 -8.45
C ASN A 132 9.27 10.38 -6.99
N SER A 133 9.88 9.24 -6.67
CA SER A 133 10.42 8.91 -5.35
C SER A 133 11.75 8.16 -5.48
N VAL A 134 12.39 7.84 -4.36
CA VAL A 134 13.60 7.02 -4.33
C VAL A 134 13.39 5.63 -4.95
N THR A 135 12.15 5.14 -4.98
CA THR A 135 11.74 3.86 -5.56
C THR A 135 11.12 4.00 -6.96
N ASN A 136 11.37 5.10 -7.66
CA ASN A 136 10.73 5.43 -8.94
C ASN A 136 10.90 4.38 -10.02
N ASP A 137 12.11 3.88 -10.23
CA ASP A 137 12.40 2.89 -11.28
C ASP A 137 12.48 1.48 -10.71
N LEU A 138 11.81 0.54 -11.37
CA LEU A 138 11.72 -0.87 -10.98
C LEU A 138 13.10 -1.55 -10.89
N GLY A 139 13.99 -1.30 -11.86
CA GLY A 139 15.33 -1.87 -11.87
C GLY A 139 16.24 -1.23 -10.81
N TYR A 140 16.16 0.09 -10.66
CA TYR A 140 16.87 0.82 -9.63
C TYR A 140 16.46 0.37 -8.22
N THR A 141 15.16 0.21 -7.98
CA THR A 141 14.64 -0.26 -6.68
C THR A 141 15.15 -1.67 -6.37
N THR A 142 15.23 -2.57 -7.35
CA THR A 142 15.81 -3.91 -7.09
C THR A 142 17.28 -3.82 -6.67
N ALA A 143 18.07 -2.93 -7.25
CA ALA A 143 19.46 -2.71 -6.87
C ALA A 143 19.58 -2.07 -5.47
N LEU A 144 18.69 -1.15 -5.14
CA LEU A 144 18.62 -0.54 -3.80
C LEU A 144 18.30 -1.58 -2.73
N LEU A 145 17.37 -2.51 -2.99
CA LEU A 145 17.03 -3.60 -2.08
C LEU A 145 18.21 -4.61 -1.89
N GLU A 146 19.07 -4.77 -2.88
CA GLU A 146 20.30 -5.55 -2.74
C GLU A 146 21.33 -4.82 -1.86
N ALA A 147 21.40 -3.48 -1.96
CA ALA A 147 22.31 -2.64 -1.17
C ALA A 147 21.81 -2.42 0.28
N VAL A 148 20.49 -2.39 0.50
CA VAL A 148 19.86 -2.23 1.83
C VAL A 148 18.94 -3.42 2.08
N PRO A 149 19.47 -4.57 2.55
CA PRO A 149 18.70 -5.80 2.73
C PRO A 149 17.54 -5.69 3.73
N ASP A 150 17.64 -4.81 4.70
CA ASP A 150 16.62 -4.62 5.76
C ASP A 150 15.54 -3.57 5.40
N MET A 151 15.67 -2.90 4.24
CA MET A 151 14.66 -1.97 3.76
C MET A 151 13.34 -2.70 3.53
N LYS A 152 12.26 -2.23 4.16
CA LYS A 152 10.91 -2.74 3.99
C LYS A 152 10.18 -1.97 2.90
N LEU A 153 9.34 -2.68 2.13
CA LEU A 153 8.55 -2.09 1.06
C LEU A 153 7.05 -2.15 1.33
N SER A 154 6.39 -1.02 1.12
CA SER A 154 4.96 -0.95 0.84
C SER A 154 4.77 -0.90 -0.68
N VAL A 155 4.18 -1.95 -1.26
CA VAL A 155 4.23 -2.14 -2.72
C VAL A 155 2.98 -1.64 -3.41
N ASP A 156 3.07 -0.50 -4.11
CA ASP A 156 2.14 -0.07 -5.15
C ASP A 156 2.71 -0.43 -6.54
N LEU A 157 2.20 -1.49 -7.12
CA LEU A 157 2.62 -1.95 -8.45
C LEU A 157 2.11 -1.04 -9.56
N SER A 158 1.06 -0.25 -9.31
CA SER A 158 0.44 0.60 -10.32
C SER A 158 1.41 1.64 -10.87
N HIS A 159 2.29 2.15 -10.02
CA HIS A 159 3.30 3.12 -10.43
C HIS A 159 4.32 2.53 -11.42
N TYR A 160 4.83 1.33 -11.18
CA TYR A 160 5.73 0.67 -12.12
C TYR A 160 5.06 0.29 -13.44
N VAL A 161 3.79 -0.12 -13.37
CA VAL A 161 3.01 -0.48 -14.57
C VAL A 161 2.88 0.72 -15.50
N VAL A 162 2.58 1.90 -14.96
CA VAL A 162 2.47 3.14 -15.74
C VAL A 162 3.83 3.67 -16.18
N ASP A 163 4.79 3.74 -15.26
CA ASP A 163 6.11 4.34 -15.51
C ASP A 163 6.86 3.60 -16.62
N ARG A 164 6.73 2.29 -16.70
CA ARG A 164 7.37 1.45 -17.69
C ARG A 164 6.47 1.11 -18.89
N GLU A 165 5.30 1.71 -19.00
CA GLU A 165 4.32 1.43 -20.06
C GLU A 165 4.09 -0.09 -20.26
N ILE A 166 3.96 -0.83 -19.16
CA ILE A 166 3.82 -2.28 -19.17
C ILE A 166 2.62 -2.71 -20.03
N ASN A 167 2.81 -3.75 -20.81
CA ASN A 167 1.77 -4.38 -21.60
C ASN A 167 1.58 -5.85 -21.21
N LEU A 168 0.36 -6.36 -21.35
CA LEU A 168 0.07 -7.77 -21.11
C LEU A 168 -0.01 -8.54 -22.43
N PRO A 169 0.57 -9.76 -22.50
CA PRO A 169 1.28 -10.45 -21.42
C PRO A 169 2.65 -9.82 -21.13
N LEU A 170 3.11 -9.94 -19.89
CA LEU A 170 4.43 -9.46 -19.49
C LEU A 170 5.56 -10.09 -20.29
N ARG A 171 6.61 -9.35 -20.55
CA ARG A 171 7.89 -9.91 -21.00
C ARG A 171 8.57 -10.65 -19.86
N ARG A 172 9.49 -11.54 -20.21
CA ARG A 172 10.22 -12.34 -19.22
C ARG A 172 11.03 -11.48 -18.25
N ASP A 173 11.74 -10.48 -18.76
CA ASP A 173 12.51 -9.55 -17.95
C ASP A 173 11.66 -8.74 -16.96
N GLU A 174 10.47 -8.32 -17.39
CA GLU A 174 9.48 -7.67 -16.52
C GLU A 174 9.00 -8.61 -15.42
N THR A 175 8.64 -9.84 -15.78
CA THR A 175 8.20 -10.85 -14.80
C THR A 175 9.27 -11.09 -13.72
N GLU A 176 10.56 -11.20 -14.11
CA GLU A 176 11.68 -11.40 -13.20
C GLU A 176 11.88 -10.20 -12.25
N LEU A 177 11.69 -8.98 -12.73
CA LEU A 177 11.80 -7.77 -11.90
C LEU A 177 10.61 -7.64 -10.92
N PHE A 178 9.38 -7.85 -11.40
CA PHE A 178 8.21 -7.83 -10.52
C PHE A 178 8.31 -8.90 -9.44
N ASP A 179 8.78 -10.10 -9.77
CA ASP A 179 8.99 -11.19 -8.79
C ASP A 179 10.00 -10.78 -7.69
N LYS A 180 11.09 -10.08 -8.04
CA LYS A 180 12.03 -9.55 -7.05
C LYS A 180 11.38 -8.57 -6.07
N ILE A 181 10.55 -7.66 -6.54
CA ILE A 181 9.80 -6.72 -5.69
C ILE A 181 8.83 -7.47 -4.79
N LEU A 182 8.01 -8.37 -5.36
CA LEU A 182 7.01 -9.13 -4.62
C LEU A 182 7.60 -9.99 -3.50
N ARG A 183 8.81 -10.54 -3.70
CA ARG A 183 9.56 -11.26 -2.66
C ARG A 183 9.96 -10.39 -1.48
N ARG A 184 9.99 -9.08 -1.66
CA ARG A 184 10.44 -8.09 -0.67
C ARG A 184 9.30 -7.23 -0.12
N ALA A 185 8.07 -7.44 -0.59
CA ALA A 185 6.90 -6.70 -0.14
C ALA A 185 6.58 -6.98 1.33
N ASP A 186 6.47 -5.95 2.16
CA ASP A 186 6.07 -6.02 3.56
C ASP A 186 4.64 -5.53 3.76
N ALA A 187 4.17 -4.60 2.91
CA ALA A 187 2.78 -4.20 2.77
C ALA A 187 2.42 -4.02 1.28
N PHE A 188 1.14 -3.78 1.00
CA PHE A 188 0.63 -3.58 -0.35
C PHE A 188 -0.34 -2.40 -0.41
N GLN A 189 -0.23 -1.62 -1.50
CA GLN A 189 -1.19 -0.60 -1.88
C GLN A 189 -2.15 -1.15 -2.94
N GLY A 190 -3.44 -1.02 -2.67
CA GLY A 190 -4.53 -1.54 -3.49
C GLY A 190 -4.97 -0.55 -4.54
N ARG A 191 -4.25 -0.50 -5.65
CA ARG A 191 -4.61 0.25 -6.85
C ARG A 191 -4.33 -0.61 -8.07
N ILE A 192 -5.22 -0.58 -9.05
CA ILE A 192 -5.06 -1.30 -10.33
C ILE A 192 -4.87 -0.28 -11.43
N SER A 193 -3.85 -0.48 -12.25
CA SER A 193 -3.49 0.39 -13.37
C SER A 193 -3.37 -0.37 -14.69
N SER A 194 -3.19 0.37 -15.77
CA SER A 194 -2.65 -0.14 -17.04
C SER A 194 -1.36 0.59 -17.37
N GLY A 195 -0.66 0.19 -18.42
CA GLY A 195 0.54 0.90 -18.86
C GLY A 195 0.32 2.36 -19.29
N GLN A 196 -0.93 2.84 -19.34
CA GLN A 196 -1.26 4.21 -19.77
C GLN A 196 -2.15 4.97 -18.77
N GLN A 197 -2.70 4.28 -17.76
CA GLN A 197 -3.66 4.85 -16.81
C GLN A 197 -3.34 4.36 -15.41
N ILE A 198 -3.12 5.30 -14.49
CA ILE A 198 -2.68 5.00 -13.13
C ILE A 198 -3.76 4.33 -12.28
N GLN A 199 -5.02 4.56 -12.57
CA GLN A 199 -6.13 3.97 -11.84
C GLN A 199 -7.25 3.58 -12.81
N LEU A 200 -7.68 2.33 -12.73
CA LEU A 200 -8.73 1.75 -13.56
C LEU A 200 -9.97 1.46 -12.73
N GLN A 201 -11.14 1.58 -13.35
CA GLN A 201 -12.40 1.10 -12.78
C GLN A 201 -12.40 -0.43 -12.73
N LEU A 202 -12.71 -0.99 -11.56
CA LEU A 202 -12.55 -2.42 -11.29
C LEU A 202 -13.53 -3.31 -12.05
N GLU A 203 -14.74 -2.84 -12.29
CA GLU A 203 -15.80 -3.64 -12.91
C GLU A 203 -15.91 -3.48 -14.43
N PHE A 204 -15.12 -2.58 -15.05
CA PHE A 204 -15.20 -2.37 -16.48
C PHE A 204 -14.62 -3.57 -17.25
N PRO A 205 -15.37 -4.13 -18.23
CA PRO A 205 -14.94 -5.34 -18.94
C PRO A 205 -13.57 -5.22 -19.61
N GLN A 206 -13.23 -4.06 -20.16
CA GLN A 206 -11.94 -3.80 -20.81
C GLN A 206 -10.75 -3.80 -19.81
N HIS A 207 -10.99 -3.65 -18.52
CA HIS A 207 -9.97 -3.61 -17.48
C HIS A 207 -9.70 -4.98 -16.85
N GLN A 208 -10.57 -5.99 -17.08
CA GLN A 208 -10.52 -7.27 -16.38
C GLN A 208 -9.18 -7.99 -16.52
N LYS A 209 -8.49 -7.86 -17.64
CA LYS A 209 -7.14 -8.44 -17.80
C LYS A 209 -6.13 -7.86 -16.78
N TRP A 210 -6.27 -6.60 -16.41
CA TRP A 210 -5.42 -5.96 -15.40
C TRP A 210 -5.85 -6.36 -14.00
N VAL A 211 -7.14 -6.44 -13.71
CA VAL A 211 -7.67 -6.95 -12.44
C VAL A 211 -7.10 -8.33 -12.15
N VAL A 212 -7.17 -9.26 -13.10
CA VAL A 212 -6.59 -10.61 -12.96
C VAL A 212 -5.08 -10.53 -12.68
N GLN A 213 -4.34 -9.73 -13.45
CA GLN A 213 -2.89 -9.63 -13.28
C GLN A 213 -2.49 -9.07 -11.90
N PHE A 214 -3.20 -8.06 -11.39
CA PHE A 214 -2.91 -7.52 -10.06
C PHE A 214 -3.26 -8.51 -8.95
N LEU A 215 -4.37 -9.23 -9.07
CA LEU A 215 -4.73 -10.30 -8.13
C LEU A 215 -3.66 -11.40 -8.10
N ASP A 216 -3.13 -11.82 -9.26
CA ASP A 216 -2.04 -12.80 -9.36
C ASP A 216 -0.76 -12.28 -8.67
N TRP A 217 -0.42 -11.00 -8.84
CA TRP A 217 0.73 -10.41 -8.17
C TRP A 217 0.54 -10.31 -6.65
N TRP A 218 -0.63 -9.86 -6.18
CA TRP A 218 -0.91 -9.81 -4.74
C TRP A 218 -0.89 -11.21 -4.13
N GLU A 219 -1.45 -12.20 -4.81
CA GLU A 219 -1.35 -13.60 -4.36
C GLU A 219 0.10 -14.06 -4.24
N ALA A 220 0.93 -13.84 -5.26
CA ALA A 220 2.34 -14.20 -5.24
C ALA A 220 3.08 -13.49 -4.09
N GLY A 221 2.85 -12.20 -3.91
CA GLY A 221 3.43 -11.41 -2.84
C GLY A 221 3.01 -11.89 -1.45
N PHE A 222 1.73 -12.20 -1.25
CA PHE A 222 1.22 -12.75 0.00
C PHE A 222 1.85 -14.11 0.32
N ARG A 223 2.01 -14.98 -0.68
CA ARG A 223 2.72 -16.27 -0.51
C ARG A 223 4.18 -16.07 -0.11
N TYR A 224 4.88 -15.11 -0.70
CA TYR A 224 6.25 -14.79 -0.32
C TYR A 224 6.33 -14.21 1.09
N TRP A 225 5.45 -13.29 1.44
CA TRP A 225 5.40 -12.70 2.75
C TRP A 225 5.12 -13.76 3.84
N ARG A 226 4.12 -14.62 3.66
CA ARG A 226 3.77 -15.68 4.60
C ARG A 226 4.92 -16.67 4.85
N LYS A 227 5.76 -16.94 3.84
CA LYS A 227 6.93 -17.82 3.99
C LYS A 227 8.05 -17.24 4.85
N ARG A 228 8.19 -15.91 4.90
CA ARG A 228 9.26 -15.24 5.65
C ARG A 228 8.78 -14.56 6.93
N ALA A 229 7.49 -14.35 7.07
CA ALA A 229 6.90 -13.66 8.21
C ALA A 229 6.96 -14.51 9.48
N PRO A 230 7.13 -13.87 10.65
CA PRO A 230 6.92 -14.53 11.92
C PRO A 230 5.51 -15.08 12.05
N GLY A 231 5.32 -16.18 12.79
CA GLY A 231 3.99 -16.78 13.00
C GLY A 231 2.93 -15.86 13.63
N THR A 232 3.31 -14.69 14.10
CA THR A 232 2.44 -13.63 14.65
C THR A 232 2.46 -12.34 13.82
N GLY A 233 3.07 -12.35 12.63
CA GLY A 233 3.17 -11.18 11.77
C GLY A 233 1.82 -10.69 11.25
N THR A 234 1.73 -9.42 10.93
CA THR A 234 0.56 -8.79 10.30
C THR A 234 0.98 -8.25 8.94
N LEU A 235 0.28 -8.71 7.89
CA LEU A 235 0.39 -8.11 6.55
C LEU A 235 -0.59 -6.95 6.45
N ILE A 236 -0.11 -5.81 5.97
CA ILE A 236 -0.95 -4.64 5.73
C ILE A 236 -1.31 -4.60 4.24
N PHE A 237 -2.59 -4.37 3.96
CA PHE A 237 -3.09 -4.04 2.64
C PHE A 237 -3.92 -2.75 2.73
N GLN A 238 -3.54 -1.72 2.01
CA GLN A 238 -4.26 -0.45 1.99
C GLN A 238 -5.03 -0.31 0.69
N THR A 239 -6.37 -0.14 0.73
CA THR A 239 -7.14 0.27 -0.44
C THR A 239 -6.92 1.76 -0.68
N GLU A 240 -6.37 2.10 -1.85
CA GLU A 240 -5.96 3.46 -2.17
C GLU A 240 -6.46 3.88 -3.56
N LEU A 241 -7.78 4.00 -3.69
CA LEU A 241 -8.42 4.50 -4.91
C LEU A 241 -8.59 6.01 -4.80
N ALA A 242 -7.68 6.73 -5.42
CA ALA A 242 -7.57 8.18 -5.33
C ALA A 242 -8.69 8.94 -6.09
N PRO A 243 -9.01 10.18 -5.65
CA PRO A 243 -9.92 11.05 -6.38
C PRO A 243 -9.32 11.51 -7.73
N PRO A 244 -10.06 12.26 -8.58
CA PRO A 244 -9.44 12.97 -9.69
C PRO A 244 -8.27 13.87 -9.19
N GLU A 245 -7.12 13.85 -9.81
CA GLU A 245 -6.72 13.44 -11.16
C GLU A 245 -6.40 11.92 -11.39
N TYR A 246 -6.45 11.09 -10.37
CA TYR A 246 -6.21 9.65 -10.50
C TYR A 246 -7.44 8.91 -11.03
N ALA A 247 -8.61 9.19 -10.46
CA ALA A 247 -9.86 8.60 -10.93
C ALA A 247 -10.19 9.06 -12.35
N MET A 248 -10.62 8.13 -13.18
CA MET A 248 -11.08 8.45 -14.54
C MET A 248 -12.42 9.19 -14.49
N THR A 249 -12.51 10.26 -15.26
CA THR A 249 -13.70 11.12 -15.32
C THR A 249 -14.33 11.14 -16.71
N GLY A 250 -15.65 11.35 -16.75
CA GLY A 250 -16.37 11.66 -17.98
C GLY A 250 -16.12 13.09 -18.48
N ALA A 251 -16.72 13.44 -19.60
CA ALA A 251 -16.62 14.78 -20.18
C ALA A 251 -17.23 15.89 -19.28
N ASP A 252 -18.05 15.52 -18.33
CA ASP A 252 -18.65 16.38 -17.31
C ASP A 252 -17.73 16.57 -16.08
N GLY A 253 -16.57 15.91 -16.05
CA GLY A 253 -15.64 15.91 -14.94
C GLY A 253 -16.06 15.06 -13.74
N MET A 254 -17.14 14.27 -13.88
CA MET A 254 -17.59 13.35 -12.84
C MET A 254 -16.85 12.01 -12.96
N GLU A 255 -16.57 11.36 -11.82
CA GLU A 255 -15.97 10.04 -11.81
C GLU A 255 -16.86 9.01 -12.49
N MET A 256 -16.23 8.07 -13.21
CA MET A 256 -16.94 7.03 -13.97
C MET A 256 -17.33 5.81 -13.12
N SER A 257 -16.85 5.74 -11.87
CA SER A 257 -17.17 4.69 -10.90
C SER A 257 -17.25 5.25 -9.49
N ASN A 258 -17.76 4.43 -8.57
CA ASN A 258 -17.81 4.77 -7.15
C ASN A 258 -16.61 4.18 -6.42
N ARG A 259 -15.61 4.98 -6.07
CA ARG A 259 -14.38 4.57 -5.40
C ARG A 259 -14.62 3.84 -4.07
N TRP A 260 -15.64 4.23 -3.31
CA TRP A 260 -15.96 3.56 -2.06
C TRP A 260 -16.48 2.13 -2.30
N GLU A 261 -17.39 1.95 -3.26
CA GLU A 261 -17.88 0.62 -3.65
C GLU A 261 -16.74 -0.23 -4.22
N GLU A 262 -15.88 0.34 -5.05
CA GLU A 262 -14.70 -0.35 -5.57
C GLU A 262 -13.72 -0.73 -4.44
N SER A 263 -13.54 0.10 -3.41
CA SER A 263 -12.73 -0.25 -2.23
C SER A 263 -13.31 -1.45 -1.47
N LEU A 264 -14.64 -1.53 -1.34
CA LEU A 264 -15.31 -2.68 -0.72
C LEU A 264 -15.18 -3.96 -1.56
N ILE A 265 -15.28 -3.85 -2.88
CA ILE A 265 -15.05 -4.95 -3.82
C ILE A 265 -13.60 -5.46 -3.67
N MET A 266 -12.63 -4.56 -3.70
CA MET A 266 -11.21 -4.90 -3.55
C MET A 266 -10.95 -5.56 -2.19
N LYS A 267 -11.47 -4.99 -1.10
CA LYS A 267 -11.39 -5.58 0.24
C LYS A 267 -11.88 -7.03 0.24
N GLY A 268 -13.04 -7.29 -0.37
CA GLY A 268 -13.59 -8.64 -0.48
C GLY A 268 -12.66 -9.60 -1.23
N TRP A 269 -12.08 -9.19 -2.36
CA TRP A 269 -11.11 -10.00 -3.10
C TRP A 269 -9.87 -10.35 -2.27
N ILE A 270 -9.36 -9.40 -1.53
CA ILE A 270 -8.15 -9.58 -0.70
C ILE A 270 -8.42 -10.49 0.50
N GLU A 271 -9.58 -10.34 1.15
CA GLU A 271 -10.01 -11.26 2.23
C GLU A 271 -10.18 -12.70 1.73
N ASP A 272 -10.80 -12.89 0.56
CA ASP A 272 -11.02 -14.22 -0.01
C ASP A 272 -9.70 -14.87 -0.46
N LEU A 273 -8.79 -14.08 -1.02
CA LEU A 273 -7.44 -14.53 -1.34
C LEU A 273 -6.70 -14.97 -0.09
N TRP A 274 -6.72 -14.18 0.97
CA TRP A 274 -6.07 -14.54 2.25
C TRP A 274 -6.63 -15.81 2.86
N LYS A 275 -7.95 -15.93 2.96
CA LYS A 275 -8.65 -17.14 3.46
C LYS A 275 -8.26 -18.40 2.67
N ARG A 276 -8.14 -18.27 1.34
CA ARG A 276 -7.71 -19.38 0.47
C ARG A 276 -6.29 -19.83 0.82
N LEU A 277 -5.35 -18.88 0.99
CA LEU A 277 -3.97 -19.18 1.36
C LEU A 277 -3.87 -19.84 2.75
N GLU A 278 -4.65 -19.38 3.72
CA GLU A 278 -4.72 -20.00 5.05
C GLU A 278 -5.17 -21.44 4.98
N LYS A 279 -6.22 -21.70 4.20
CA LYS A 279 -6.75 -23.07 4.03
C LYS A 279 -5.71 -23.99 3.39
N GLU A 280 -5.03 -23.55 2.34
CA GLU A 280 -3.99 -24.33 1.68
C GLU A 280 -2.84 -24.71 2.63
N GLU A 281 -2.40 -23.80 3.50
CA GLU A 281 -1.34 -24.07 4.47
C GLU A 281 -1.79 -25.07 5.54
N ILE A 282 -3.03 -24.98 6.02
CA ILE A 282 -3.58 -25.93 6.98
C ILE A 282 -3.65 -27.33 6.38
N GLU A 283 -4.14 -27.44 5.12
CA GLU A 283 -4.23 -28.72 4.42
C GLU A 283 -2.84 -29.33 4.18
N ALA A 284 -1.84 -28.52 3.82
CA ALA A 284 -0.47 -28.98 3.64
C ALA A 284 0.12 -29.52 4.94
N THR A 285 -0.10 -28.84 6.06
CA THR A 285 0.41 -29.28 7.39
C THR A 285 -0.23 -30.61 7.81
N VAL A 286 -1.54 -30.79 7.65
CA VAL A 286 -2.26 -32.03 8.00
C VAL A 286 -1.79 -33.22 7.14
N THR A 287 -1.36 -32.97 5.90
CA THR A 287 -0.88 -34.03 5.01
C THR A 287 0.51 -34.55 5.44
N VAL A 288 1.41 -33.64 5.84
CA VAL A 288 2.74 -33.99 6.32
C VAL A 288 2.69 -34.81 7.61
N ASP A 289 1.78 -34.47 8.55
CA ASP A 289 1.62 -35.21 9.81
C ASP A 289 1.10 -36.65 9.59
N LYS A 290 0.30 -36.87 8.54
CA LYS A 290 -0.21 -38.22 8.21
C LYS A 290 0.82 -39.13 7.53
N GLU A 291 1.83 -38.57 6.88
CA GLU A 291 2.90 -39.35 6.26
C GLU A 291 3.99 -39.80 7.27
N HIS A 292 3.99 -39.21 8.48
CA HIS A 292 4.95 -39.51 9.56
C HIS A 292 4.35 -40.36 10.68
N THR A 293 3.11 -40.82 10.53
CA THR A 293 2.41 -41.73 11.47
C THR A 293 2.20 -43.10 10.84
#